data_eabca00419c68b4dab31c8f543ba5b5c
#
_entry.id   eabca00419c68b4dab31c8f543ba5b5c
#
_cell.length_a   1.000
_cell.length_b   1.000
_cell.length_c   1.000
_cell.angle_alpha   90.00
_cell.angle_beta   90.00
_cell.angle_gamma   90.00
#
_symmetry.space_group_name_H-M   'P 1'
#
loop_
_entity.id
_entity.type
_entity.pdbx_description
1 polymer ?
#
loop_
_entity_poly.entity_id
_entity_poly.type
_entity_poly.pdbx_seq_one_letter_code
_entity_poly.pdbx_strand_id
1 'polypeptide(L)'
;MLYHETFDVIVVGGGHAGTEAALAAARTGQRTLLLTHNIDTLGQMSCNPAIGGIGKGHLVKEVDAMGGLMAQAIDHAGIQFRTLNASKGPAVRATRAQADRALYKAYVRNVLENTPNLTLFQQAVDDVIVEHDHIRGVVTQMGLKFHAKAVVLTVGTFLGGKIHIGLENYAGGRAGDPPSIALAHRLRELPFRVDRLKTGTPPRIDANSVDFSVLEAQHGDNPTPVFSFMGKREHHPRQIPCYITHTNERTHDVIRANLDRSPMYAGIIEGIGPRYCPSIEDKVMRFADKDSHQIFIEPEGLTTTELYPNGISTSLPFDVQVQIVRSMKGFENAHIVRPGYAIEYDFFDPRDLKQTYETKFIHGLFFAGQINGTTGYEEAAAQGLMAGLNASLYSQDKEGWSPRRDQAYMGVLIDDLSTMGTKEPYRMFTSRAEYRLLLREDNADLRLTEKARELGLVDDARWARFNQKIDNMAKERQRLQETWMNPHSVGVEQLNTLLKTPMSREASGKDLLRRPEMTYELLTTLPAFAPALEDAEAAEQVEIQVKYDGYIQRQQDEIEKSLRHEHTKLPAELDYKQVKGLSNEVVLKLNAAKPETIGIASRISGITPAAISILLVHLKKHGMLKKGEAA
;
A
#
# COMPACT_ATOMS: atom_id res chain seq x y z
N MET A 1 35.92 10.62 2.02
CA MET A 1 35.83 11.35 3.31
C MET A 1 34.80 10.63 4.19
N LEU A 2 35.10 10.41 5.48
CA LEU A 2 34.13 9.82 6.42
C LEU A 2 33.33 10.93 7.08
N TYR A 3 32.01 10.77 7.17
CA TYR A 3 31.15 11.67 7.96
C TYR A 3 31.46 11.51 9.46
N HIS A 4 31.36 12.59 10.20
CA HIS A 4 31.83 12.64 11.59
C HIS A 4 30.93 11.91 12.59
N GLU A 5 29.69 11.58 12.21
CA GLU A 5 28.74 10.83 13.04
C GLU A 5 28.40 9.48 12.45
N THR A 6 28.04 8.54 13.29
CA THR A 6 27.47 7.24 12.91
C THR A 6 25.98 7.21 13.21
N PHE A 7 25.25 6.43 12.46
CA PHE A 7 23.81 6.25 12.60
C PHE A 7 23.46 4.80 12.96
N ASP A 8 22.28 4.61 13.51
CA ASP A 8 21.76 3.26 13.72
C ASP A 8 21.13 2.74 12.41
N VAL A 9 20.38 3.61 11.74
CA VAL A 9 19.68 3.30 10.48
C VAL A 9 19.93 4.41 9.45
N ILE A 10 20.29 4.03 8.24
CA ILE A 10 20.31 4.91 7.07
C ILE A 10 19.18 4.50 6.13
N VAL A 11 18.38 5.45 5.69
CA VAL A 11 17.36 5.28 4.66
C VAL A 11 17.79 6.04 3.42
N VAL A 12 17.80 5.35 2.28
CA VAL A 12 18.17 5.91 0.96
C VAL A 12 16.93 6.08 0.11
N GLY A 13 16.59 7.32 -0.24
CA GLY A 13 15.44 7.68 -1.03
C GLY A 13 14.34 8.38 -0.22
N GLY A 14 13.83 9.49 -0.74
CA GLY A 14 12.84 10.36 -0.07
C GLY A 14 11.40 10.21 -0.59
N GLY A 15 11.08 9.10 -1.25
CA GLY A 15 9.72 8.77 -1.68
C GLY A 15 8.85 8.22 -0.56
N HIS A 16 7.68 7.66 -0.90
CA HIS A 16 6.72 7.17 0.11
C HIS A 16 7.26 6.04 0.98
N ALA A 17 8.07 5.15 0.43
CA ALA A 17 8.74 4.11 1.23
C ALA A 17 9.80 4.71 2.15
N GLY A 18 10.64 5.60 1.63
CA GLY A 18 11.74 6.20 2.40
C GLY A 18 11.27 7.08 3.54
N THR A 19 10.23 7.88 3.33
CA THR A 19 9.66 8.74 4.37
C THR A 19 9.06 7.93 5.51
N GLU A 20 8.31 6.88 5.21
CA GLU A 20 7.76 5.99 6.25
C GLU A 20 8.84 5.18 6.97
N ALA A 21 9.86 4.71 6.26
CA ALA A 21 10.99 3.98 6.86
C ALA A 21 11.79 4.86 7.82
N ALA A 22 12.11 6.08 7.41
CA ALA A 22 12.84 7.04 8.22
C ALA A 22 12.08 7.42 9.50
N LEU A 23 10.77 7.70 9.36
CA LEU A 23 9.92 8.01 10.51
C LEU A 23 9.76 6.82 11.46
N ALA A 24 9.58 5.60 10.95
CA ALA A 24 9.48 4.41 11.79
C ALA A 24 10.75 4.20 12.63
N ALA A 25 11.92 4.28 12.02
CA ALA A 25 13.20 4.14 12.71
C ALA A 25 13.43 5.26 13.75
N ALA A 26 13.14 6.51 13.39
CA ALA A 26 13.30 7.65 14.29
C ALA A 26 12.33 7.60 15.48
N ARG A 27 11.07 7.24 15.27
CA ARG A 27 10.06 7.12 16.33
C ARG A 27 10.40 6.04 17.36
N THR A 28 11.09 4.99 16.95
CA THR A 28 11.56 3.93 17.85
C THR A 28 12.86 4.29 18.58
N GLY A 29 13.32 5.54 18.47
CA GLY A 29 14.45 6.10 19.20
C GLY A 29 15.80 5.90 18.54
N GLN A 30 15.87 5.39 17.31
CA GLN A 30 17.13 5.16 16.62
C GLN A 30 17.63 6.43 15.92
N ARG A 31 18.95 6.68 15.99
CA ARG A 31 19.58 7.74 15.21
C ARG A 31 19.50 7.40 13.74
N THR A 32 18.66 8.13 13.01
CA THR A 32 18.28 7.82 11.63
C THR A 32 18.75 8.93 10.69
N LEU A 33 19.35 8.53 9.57
CA LEU A 33 19.71 9.41 8.47
C LEU A 33 18.83 9.09 7.26
N LEU A 34 18.17 10.09 6.70
CA LEU A 34 17.52 10.01 5.41
C LEU A 34 18.34 10.74 4.36
N LEU A 35 18.88 9.97 3.41
CA LEU A 35 19.59 10.48 2.24
C LEU A 35 18.65 10.57 1.05
N THR A 36 18.56 11.74 0.46
CA THR A 36 17.80 11.98 -0.77
C THR A 36 18.65 12.80 -1.75
N HIS A 37 18.47 12.58 -3.05
CA HIS A 37 19.16 13.41 -4.05
C HIS A 37 18.58 14.83 -4.14
N ASN A 38 17.34 15.05 -3.65
CA ASN A 38 16.73 16.37 -3.60
C ASN A 38 15.73 16.49 -2.45
N ILE A 39 16.03 17.34 -1.47
CA ILE A 39 15.16 17.61 -0.31
C ILE A 39 13.81 18.22 -0.75
N ASP A 40 13.80 19.02 -1.81
CA ASP A 40 12.58 19.68 -2.31
C ASP A 40 11.57 18.69 -2.90
N THR A 41 11.97 17.45 -3.14
CA THR A 41 11.10 16.39 -3.68
C THR A 41 10.74 15.30 -2.67
N LEU A 42 10.98 15.52 -1.38
CA LEU A 42 10.53 14.60 -0.33
C LEU A 42 9.01 14.41 -0.37
N GLY A 43 8.55 13.16 -0.40
CA GLY A 43 7.12 12.83 -0.49
C GLY A 43 6.46 13.15 -1.83
N GLN A 44 7.24 13.36 -2.89
CA GLN A 44 6.72 13.67 -4.22
C GLN A 44 5.88 12.54 -4.79
N MET A 45 4.67 12.87 -5.25
CA MET A 45 3.84 11.98 -6.05
C MET A 45 4.30 12.03 -7.51
N SER A 46 4.93 10.96 -7.98
CA SER A 46 5.55 10.93 -9.31
C SER A 46 4.56 10.69 -10.45
N CYS A 47 3.40 10.12 -10.14
CA CYS A 47 2.37 9.75 -11.12
C CYS A 47 1.01 10.30 -10.69
N ASN A 48 0.01 9.48 -10.47
CA ASN A 48 -1.33 9.88 -10.07
C ASN A 48 -1.32 10.70 -8.76
N PRO A 49 -1.95 11.90 -8.71
CA PRO A 49 -2.05 12.69 -7.48
C PRO A 49 -3.20 12.19 -6.57
N ALA A 50 -3.20 10.91 -6.25
CA ALA A 50 -4.23 10.29 -5.42
C ALA A 50 -3.66 9.21 -4.49
N ILE A 51 -4.29 9.07 -3.33
CA ILE A 51 -3.99 8.04 -2.32
C ILE A 51 -5.24 7.21 -2.08
N GLY A 52 -5.07 5.90 -1.95
CA GLY A 52 -6.12 4.97 -1.60
C GLY A 52 -6.80 4.30 -2.78
N GLY A 53 -8.00 3.82 -2.54
CA GLY A 53 -8.75 2.95 -3.45
C GLY A 53 -8.84 1.52 -2.94
N ILE A 54 -9.49 0.64 -3.71
CA ILE A 54 -9.76 -0.74 -3.30
C ILE A 54 -8.46 -1.51 -3.07
N GLY A 55 -8.30 -2.08 -1.88
CA GLY A 55 -7.06 -2.73 -1.42
C GLY A 55 -5.98 -1.75 -0.97
N LYS A 56 -5.84 -0.64 -1.65
CA LYS A 56 -4.83 0.39 -1.35
C LYS A 56 -5.20 1.24 -0.13
N GLY A 57 -6.44 1.67 -0.03
CA GLY A 57 -6.95 2.33 1.18
C GLY A 57 -6.80 1.48 2.43
N HIS A 58 -6.93 0.16 2.30
CA HIS A 58 -6.66 -0.80 3.36
C HIS A 58 -5.21 -0.72 3.86
N LEU A 59 -4.23 -0.67 2.94
CA LEU A 59 -2.83 -0.49 3.30
C LEU A 59 -2.57 0.86 3.99
N VAL A 60 -3.16 1.94 3.49
CA VAL A 60 -3.01 3.28 4.09
C VAL A 60 -3.54 3.32 5.52
N LYS A 61 -4.70 2.72 5.76
CA LYS A 61 -5.28 2.61 7.11
C LYS A 61 -4.42 1.78 8.05
N GLU A 62 -3.81 0.71 7.55
CA GLU A 62 -2.89 -0.11 8.34
C GLU A 62 -1.58 0.64 8.66
N VAL A 63 -1.03 1.38 7.70
CA VAL A 63 0.12 2.27 7.92
C VAL A 63 -0.21 3.32 8.97
N ASP A 64 -1.37 3.95 8.89
CA ASP A 64 -1.85 4.92 9.87
C ASP A 64 -2.02 4.30 11.27
N ALA A 65 -2.66 3.15 11.35
CA ALA A 65 -2.87 2.41 12.61
C ALA A 65 -1.53 2.12 13.34
N MET A 66 -0.45 1.98 12.60
CA MET A 66 0.90 1.78 13.12
C MET A 66 1.70 3.08 13.30
N GLY A 67 1.06 4.24 13.22
CA GLY A 67 1.69 5.53 13.44
C GLY A 67 2.34 6.14 12.19
N GLY A 68 2.09 5.60 10.99
CA GLY A 68 2.60 6.14 9.73
C GLY A 68 2.04 7.52 9.36
N LEU A 69 2.62 8.11 8.33
CA LEU A 69 2.39 9.50 7.94
C LEU A 69 1.33 9.67 6.85
N MET A 70 1.23 8.73 5.91
CA MET A 70 0.52 8.91 4.64
C MET A 70 -0.94 9.35 4.80
N ALA A 71 -1.70 8.76 5.73
CA ALA A 71 -3.10 9.10 5.95
C ALA A 71 -3.26 10.52 6.54
N GLN A 72 -2.40 10.93 7.45
CA GLN A 72 -2.41 12.30 7.98
C GLN A 72 -2.03 13.31 6.90
N ALA A 73 -1.02 13.00 6.09
CA ALA A 73 -0.60 13.87 5.00
C ALA A 73 -1.72 14.06 3.97
N ILE A 74 -2.43 12.99 3.61
CA ILE A 74 -3.54 13.11 2.65
C ILE A 74 -4.76 13.81 3.25
N ASP A 75 -5.03 13.72 4.54
CA ASP A 75 -6.09 14.52 5.17
C ASP A 75 -5.81 16.03 5.11
N HIS A 76 -4.53 16.43 5.18
CA HIS A 76 -4.11 17.83 5.05
C HIS A 76 -3.93 18.32 3.61
N ALA A 77 -3.88 17.43 2.66
CA ALA A 77 -3.63 17.74 1.25
C ALA A 77 -4.73 17.26 0.29
N GLY A 78 -5.70 16.50 0.78
CA GLY A 78 -6.76 15.92 -0.05
C GLY A 78 -7.80 16.96 -0.46
N ILE A 79 -8.05 17.07 -1.75
CA ILE A 79 -8.96 18.05 -2.37
C ILE A 79 -10.25 17.43 -2.91
N GLN A 80 -10.35 16.10 -2.85
CA GLN A 80 -11.57 15.32 -3.11
C GLN A 80 -11.45 13.98 -2.40
N PHE A 81 -12.47 13.58 -1.65
CA PHE A 81 -12.52 12.30 -0.93
C PHE A 81 -13.76 11.52 -1.34
N ARG A 82 -13.57 10.21 -1.56
CA ARG A 82 -14.67 9.29 -1.86
C ARG A 82 -14.49 7.96 -1.14
N THR A 83 -15.59 7.36 -0.71
CA THR A 83 -15.64 5.97 -0.27
C THR A 83 -16.11 5.10 -1.43
N LEU A 84 -15.19 4.31 -1.98
CA LEU A 84 -15.49 3.36 -3.03
C LEU A 84 -16.21 2.14 -2.47
N ASN A 85 -17.09 1.51 -3.27
CA ASN A 85 -17.88 0.35 -2.86
C ASN A 85 -18.72 0.56 -1.58
N ALA A 86 -19.16 1.79 -1.31
CA ALA A 86 -19.94 2.10 -0.11
C ALA A 86 -21.18 1.20 0.07
N SER A 87 -21.85 0.83 -1.03
CA SER A 87 -23.04 -0.04 -1.03
C SER A 87 -22.72 -1.55 -0.99
N LYS A 88 -21.46 -1.97 -1.12
CA LYS A 88 -21.09 -3.40 -1.22
C LYS A 88 -20.73 -4.06 0.12
N GLY A 89 -20.81 -3.32 1.21
CA GLY A 89 -20.48 -3.83 2.54
C GLY A 89 -19.05 -3.55 3.01
N PRO A 90 -18.77 -3.75 4.32
CA PRO A 90 -17.56 -3.24 4.96
C PRO A 90 -16.26 -3.93 4.49
N ALA A 91 -16.33 -5.17 4.04
CA ALA A 91 -15.14 -5.95 3.62
C ALA A 91 -14.40 -5.35 2.40
N VAL A 92 -15.09 -4.58 1.57
CA VAL A 92 -14.55 -4.03 0.32
C VAL A 92 -14.72 -2.53 0.18
N ARG A 93 -15.24 -1.85 1.19
CA ARG A 93 -15.23 -0.38 1.24
C ARG A 93 -13.81 0.13 1.28
N ALA A 94 -13.53 1.17 0.52
CA ALA A 94 -12.20 1.74 0.46
C ALA A 94 -12.24 3.25 0.27
N THR A 95 -11.47 3.97 1.06
CA THR A 95 -11.31 5.42 0.96
C THR A 95 -10.30 5.74 -0.14
N ARG A 96 -10.62 6.74 -0.96
CA ARG A 96 -9.72 7.33 -1.96
C ARG A 96 -9.76 8.84 -1.85
N ALA A 97 -8.60 9.47 -1.89
CA ALA A 97 -8.46 10.91 -1.85
C ALA A 97 -7.58 11.41 -3.00
N GLN A 98 -8.07 12.45 -3.67
CA GLN A 98 -7.30 13.23 -4.64
C GLN A 98 -6.45 14.24 -3.89
N ALA A 99 -5.16 14.34 -4.21
CA ALA A 99 -4.22 15.22 -3.52
C ALA A 99 -3.91 16.51 -4.27
N ASP A 100 -3.70 17.58 -3.51
CA ASP A 100 -2.85 18.69 -3.93
C ASP A 100 -1.40 18.28 -3.68
N ARG A 101 -0.62 18.12 -4.74
CA ARG A 101 0.78 17.65 -4.66
C ARG A 101 1.68 18.57 -3.83
N ALA A 102 1.48 19.88 -3.96
CA ALA A 102 2.30 20.85 -3.24
C ALA A 102 2.00 20.81 -1.74
N LEU A 103 0.73 20.74 -1.36
CA LEU A 103 0.32 20.61 0.04
C LEU A 103 0.78 19.29 0.66
N TYR A 104 0.65 18.18 -0.06
CA TYR A 104 1.12 16.87 0.41
C TYR A 104 2.63 16.88 0.68
N LYS A 105 3.40 17.33 -0.27
CA LYS A 105 4.85 17.41 -0.17
C LYS A 105 5.30 18.35 0.97
N ALA A 106 4.66 19.50 1.10
CA ALA A 106 4.94 20.45 2.17
C ALA A 106 4.67 19.86 3.56
N TYR A 107 3.56 19.13 3.73
CA TYR A 107 3.23 18.44 4.98
C TYR A 107 4.27 17.37 5.33
N VAL A 108 4.62 16.51 4.37
CA VAL A 108 5.63 15.46 4.56
C VAL A 108 6.97 16.06 4.97
N ARG A 109 7.44 17.07 4.26
CA ARG A 109 8.71 17.75 4.58
C ARG A 109 8.70 18.34 5.99
N ASN A 110 7.64 19.04 6.35
CA ASN A 110 7.51 19.64 7.69
C ASN A 110 7.59 18.59 8.80
N VAL A 111 6.94 17.44 8.63
CA VAL A 111 7.00 16.35 9.62
C VAL A 111 8.41 15.78 9.70
N LEU A 112 9.07 15.51 8.57
CA LEU A 112 10.43 14.97 8.54
C LEU A 112 11.44 15.90 9.22
N GLU A 113 11.37 17.20 8.92
CA GLU A 113 12.29 18.21 9.47
C GLU A 113 12.11 18.41 10.99
N ASN A 114 10.94 18.10 11.54
CA ASN A 114 10.61 18.27 12.96
C ASN A 114 10.54 16.96 13.75
N THR A 115 10.96 15.84 13.17
CA THR A 115 10.96 14.56 13.86
C THR A 115 12.27 14.36 14.65
N PRO A 116 12.20 14.10 15.98
CA PRO A 116 13.37 13.76 16.77
C PRO A 116 14.10 12.53 16.21
N ASN A 117 15.42 12.49 16.39
CA ASN A 117 16.31 11.41 15.95
C ASN A 117 16.46 11.26 14.43
N LEU A 118 15.87 12.14 13.63
CA LEU A 118 15.96 12.10 12.17
C LEU A 118 16.82 13.24 11.65
N THR A 119 17.84 12.88 10.88
CA THR A 119 18.71 13.81 10.15
C THR A 119 18.45 13.65 8.64
N LEU A 120 18.24 14.77 7.95
CA LEU A 120 18.08 14.81 6.49
C LEU A 120 19.40 15.25 5.85
N PHE A 121 19.80 14.63 4.75
CA PHE A 121 20.98 15.03 4.01
C PHE A 121 20.76 14.87 2.50
N GLN A 122 21.07 15.92 1.73
CA GLN A 122 20.91 15.91 0.28
C GLN A 122 22.18 15.45 -0.41
N GLN A 123 22.20 14.19 -0.78
CA GLN A 123 23.17 13.60 -1.70
C GLN A 123 22.60 12.32 -2.31
N ALA A 124 22.89 12.06 -3.56
CA ALA A 124 22.64 10.76 -4.17
C ALA A 124 23.60 9.71 -3.58
N VAL A 125 23.11 8.49 -3.40
CA VAL A 125 23.92 7.34 -2.98
C VAL A 125 24.35 6.53 -4.19
N ASP A 126 25.66 6.33 -4.33
CA ASP A 126 26.26 5.59 -5.46
C ASP A 126 26.74 4.19 -5.09
N ASP A 127 26.98 3.92 -3.80
CA ASP A 127 27.54 2.65 -3.35
C ASP A 127 27.04 2.26 -1.96
N VAL A 128 27.11 0.98 -1.67
CA VAL A 128 26.87 0.39 -0.35
C VAL A 128 28.14 -0.25 0.17
N ILE A 129 28.45 -0.04 1.45
CA ILE A 129 29.61 -0.61 2.12
C ILE A 129 29.20 -1.94 2.73
N VAL A 130 29.73 -3.04 2.20
CA VAL A 130 29.46 -4.40 2.65
C VAL A 130 30.76 -5.05 3.11
N GLU A 131 30.77 -5.62 4.31
CA GLU A 131 31.90 -6.35 4.89
C GLU A 131 31.39 -7.69 5.44
N HIS A 132 31.94 -8.79 4.95
CA HIS A 132 31.58 -10.14 5.40
C HIS A 132 30.06 -10.39 5.48
N ASP A 133 29.36 -10.11 4.39
CA ASP A 133 27.91 -10.24 4.28
C ASP A 133 27.08 -9.36 5.22
N HIS A 134 27.67 -8.31 5.78
CA HIS A 134 27.01 -7.31 6.61
C HIS A 134 27.11 -5.94 5.99
N ILE A 135 25.99 -5.20 6.00
CA ILE A 135 25.99 -3.79 5.64
C ILE A 135 26.74 -2.97 6.71
N ARG A 136 27.50 -1.97 6.28
CA ARG A 136 28.22 -1.05 7.17
C ARG A 136 27.88 0.41 6.92
N GLY A 137 27.29 0.70 5.79
CA GLY A 137 26.93 2.06 5.44
C GLY A 137 26.78 2.28 3.95
N VAL A 138 26.86 3.52 3.53
CA VAL A 138 26.71 3.96 2.14
C VAL A 138 27.78 4.97 1.76
N VAL A 139 27.99 5.11 0.44
CA VAL A 139 28.87 6.14 -0.15
C VAL A 139 28.05 7.01 -1.07
N THR A 140 28.13 8.31 -0.89
CA THR A 140 27.44 9.26 -1.75
C THR A 140 28.21 9.54 -3.05
N GLN A 141 27.56 10.19 -3.99
CA GLN A 141 28.14 10.58 -5.28
C GLN A 141 29.41 11.43 -5.16
N MET A 142 29.49 12.28 -4.14
CA MET A 142 30.70 13.05 -3.85
C MET A 142 31.77 12.29 -3.05
N GLY A 143 31.58 11.01 -2.79
CA GLY A 143 32.53 10.16 -2.04
C GLY A 143 32.44 10.28 -0.51
N LEU A 144 31.40 10.90 0.01
CA LEU A 144 31.16 10.97 1.46
C LEU A 144 30.61 9.63 1.96
N LYS A 145 31.24 9.07 2.99
CA LYS A 145 30.88 7.79 3.59
C LYS A 145 30.10 8.01 4.87
N PHE A 146 28.94 7.36 4.97
CA PHE A 146 28.13 7.30 6.18
C PHE A 146 28.07 5.88 6.70
N HIS A 147 28.35 5.68 7.97
CA HIS A 147 28.30 4.38 8.62
C HIS A 147 26.99 4.20 9.39
N ALA A 148 26.44 3.00 9.33
CA ALA A 148 25.27 2.59 10.10
C ALA A 148 25.26 1.07 10.32
N LYS A 149 24.46 0.62 11.30
CA LYS A 149 24.21 -0.82 11.55
C LYS A 149 23.26 -1.41 10.54
N ALA A 150 22.27 -0.63 10.06
CA ALA A 150 21.28 -1.06 9.09
C ALA A 150 21.07 0.00 8.01
N VAL A 151 20.76 -0.44 6.79
CA VAL A 151 20.45 0.41 5.63
C VAL A 151 19.18 -0.07 4.97
N VAL A 152 18.28 0.86 4.67
CA VAL A 152 17.04 0.62 3.92
C VAL A 152 17.14 1.31 2.56
N LEU A 153 17.08 0.56 1.47
CA LEU A 153 17.07 1.08 0.10
C LEU A 153 15.63 1.23 -0.41
N THR A 154 15.28 2.45 -0.82
CA THR A 154 13.93 2.81 -1.29
C THR A 154 14.00 3.61 -2.59
N VAL A 155 14.78 3.15 -3.53
CA VAL A 155 15.26 3.93 -4.69
C VAL A 155 14.24 4.10 -5.83
N GLY A 156 13.09 3.42 -5.79
CA GLY A 156 11.99 3.62 -6.72
C GLY A 156 12.36 3.40 -8.20
N THR A 157 11.83 4.24 -9.09
CA THR A 157 12.08 4.20 -10.54
C THR A 157 13.45 4.75 -10.95
N PHE A 158 14.25 5.21 -10.00
CA PHE A 158 15.55 5.81 -10.25
C PHE A 158 16.64 4.79 -10.56
N LEU A 159 16.49 3.56 -10.03
CA LEU A 159 17.51 2.52 -10.11
C LEU A 159 17.66 2.02 -11.56
N GLY A 160 18.75 2.40 -12.22
CA GLY A 160 18.94 2.13 -13.64
C GLY A 160 17.86 2.74 -14.53
N GLY A 161 17.28 3.87 -14.11
CA GLY A 161 16.11 4.49 -14.72
C GLY A 161 16.35 4.96 -16.15
N LYS A 162 15.41 4.66 -17.04
CA LYS A 162 15.44 5.04 -18.47
C LYS A 162 14.05 5.47 -18.91
N ILE A 163 13.96 6.72 -19.39
CA ILE A 163 12.72 7.34 -19.86
C ILE A 163 12.59 7.14 -21.36
N HIS A 164 11.38 6.76 -21.82
CA HIS A 164 11.03 6.57 -23.22
C HIS A 164 9.88 7.48 -23.65
N ILE A 165 10.05 8.19 -24.75
CA ILE A 165 9.00 8.95 -25.44
C ILE A 165 9.12 8.64 -26.94
N GLY A 166 8.19 7.86 -27.47
CA GLY A 166 8.36 7.26 -28.78
C GLY A 166 9.60 6.38 -28.82
N LEU A 167 10.35 6.43 -29.90
CA LEU A 167 11.60 5.68 -30.07
C LEU A 167 12.81 6.35 -29.39
N GLU A 168 12.66 7.59 -28.95
CA GLU A 168 13.69 8.34 -28.22
C GLU A 168 13.71 7.91 -26.73
N ASN A 169 14.92 7.87 -26.17
CA ASN A 169 15.09 7.54 -24.76
C ASN A 169 16.31 8.26 -24.15
N TYR A 170 16.28 8.42 -22.84
CA TYR A 170 17.38 8.99 -22.06
C TYR A 170 17.38 8.47 -20.62
N ALA A 171 18.53 8.54 -19.96
CA ALA A 171 18.65 8.15 -18.56
C ALA A 171 17.93 9.16 -17.67
N GLY A 172 17.10 8.68 -16.75
CA GLY A 172 16.34 9.52 -15.82
C GLY A 172 15.60 8.65 -14.81
N GLY A 173 15.42 9.16 -13.61
CA GLY A 173 14.64 8.48 -12.56
C GLY A 173 13.16 8.87 -12.60
N ARG A 174 12.91 10.10 -13.01
CA ARG A 174 11.63 10.76 -13.25
C ARG A 174 11.90 11.93 -14.21
N ALA A 175 10.91 12.44 -14.91
CA ALA A 175 11.12 13.59 -15.77
C ALA A 175 11.69 14.78 -14.98
N GLY A 176 12.86 15.25 -15.38
CA GLY A 176 13.59 16.33 -14.71
C GLY A 176 14.50 15.90 -13.55
N ASP A 177 14.52 14.62 -13.18
CA ASP A 177 15.35 14.10 -12.09
C ASP A 177 16.40 13.09 -12.62
N PRO A 178 17.64 13.12 -12.10
CA PRO A 178 18.68 12.19 -12.53
C PRO A 178 18.41 10.76 -12.07
N PRO A 179 18.92 9.74 -12.78
CA PRO A 179 18.81 8.35 -12.40
C PRO A 179 19.89 7.94 -11.37
N SER A 180 19.71 6.80 -10.73
CA SER A 180 20.71 6.13 -9.89
C SER A 180 21.39 5.00 -10.68
N ILE A 181 22.38 5.33 -11.50
CA ILE A 181 23.07 4.36 -12.37
C ILE A 181 24.20 3.66 -11.62
N ALA A 182 25.06 4.39 -10.91
CA ALA A 182 26.19 3.82 -10.18
C ALA A 182 25.70 2.80 -9.12
N LEU A 183 24.68 3.16 -8.35
CA LEU A 183 24.08 2.25 -7.37
C LEU A 183 23.45 1.01 -8.05
N ALA A 184 22.81 1.17 -9.22
CA ALA A 184 22.26 0.05 -9.98
C ALA A 184 23.37 -0.95 -10.37
N HIS A 185 24.49 -0.48 -10.90
CA HIS A 185 25.64 -1.31 -11.23
C HIS A 185 26.19 -2.01 -9.99
N ARG A 186 26.36 -1.28 -8.88
CA ARG A 186 26.87 -1.86 -7.63
C ARG A 186 25.97 -2.98 -7.10
N LEU A 187 24.66 -2.80 -7.09
CA LEU A 187 23.72 -3.82 -6.60
C LEU A 187 23.69 -5.07 -7.49
N ARG A 188 23.97 -4.92 -8.80
CA ARG A 188 24.10 -6.06 -9.73
C ARG A 188 25.34 -6.92 -9.50
N GLU A 189 26.37 -6.39 -8.83
CA GLU A 189 27.55 -7.15 -8.42
C GLU A 189 27.27 -8.02 -7.17
N LEU A 190 26.22 -7.74 -6.44
CA LEU A 190 25.80 -8.47 -5.26
C LEU A 190 24.92 -9.69 -5.66
N PRO A 191 24.78 -10.71 -4.80
CA PRO A 191 24.15 -11.99 -5.17
C PRO A 191 22.62 -11.93 -5.29
N PHE A 192 22.06 -10.81 -5.72
CA PHE A 192 20.63 -10.63 -5.93
C PHE A 192 20.20 -10.95 -7.35
N ARG A 193 18.98 -11.46 -7.49
CA ARG A 193 18.32 -11.62 -8.79
C ARG A 193 17.71 -10.30 -9.22
N VAL A 194 18.14 -9.79 -10.35
CA VAL A 194 17.73 -8.49 -10.89
C VAL A 194 16.97 -8.69 -12.19
N ASP A 195 15.91 -7.93 -12.38
CA ASP A 195 15.18 -7.84 -13.64
C ASP A 195 14.67 -6.39 -13.83
N ARG A 196 13.95 -6.11 -14.89
CA ARG A 196 13.45 -4.77 -15.20
C ARG A 196 11.94 -4.75 -15.25
N LEU A 197 11.37 -3.67 -14.73
CA LEU A 197 9.95 -3.36 -14.84
C LEU A 197 9.76 -2.01 -15.55
N LYS A 198 8.55 -1.79 -16.03
CA LYS A 198 8.14 -0.56 -16.70
C LYS A 198 6.87 -0.03 -16.05
N THR A 199 6.81 1.27 -15.86
CA THR A 199 5.58 2.01 -15.59
C THR A 199 5.45 3.20 -16.53
N GLY A 200 4.33 3.92 -16.47
CA GLY A 200 4.09 5.06 -17.36
C GLY A 200 3.27 6.14 -16.69
N THR A 201 3.25 7.30 -17.31
CA THR A 201 2.48 8.46 -16.89
C THR A 201 1.83 9.13 -18.09
N PRO A 202 0.63 9.72 -17.93
CA PRO A 202 -0.01 10.46 -19.03
C PRO A 202 0.62 11.85 -19.24
N PRO A 203 0.37 12.47 -20.39
CA PRO A 203 0.67 13.88 -20.57
C PRO A 203 -0.11 14.73 -19.56
N ARG A 204 0.46 15.84 -19.12
CA ARG A 204 -0.22 16.84 -18.26
C ARG A 204 -0.82 17.93 -19.13
N ILE A 205 -2.00 18.40 -18.77
CA ILE A 205 -2.82 19.32 -19.56
C ILE A 205 -2.99 20.63 -18.79
N ASP A 206 -2.94 21.76 -19.48
CA ASP A 206 -3.32 23.06 -18.93
C ASP A 206 -4.85 23.19 -18.86
N ALA A 207 -5.40 23.36 -17.67
CA ALA A 207 -6.82 23.50 -17.42
C ALA A 207 -7.43 24.69 -18.19
N ASN A 208 -6.66 25.75 -18.43
CA ASN A 208 -7.13 26.91 -19.19
C ASN A 208 -7.44 26.58 -20.67
N SER A 209 -6.95 25.47 -21.16
CA SER A 209 -7.16 24.99 -22.54
C SER A 209 -8.28 23.96 -22.67
N VAL A 210 -9.00 23.68 -21.58
CA VAL A 210 -10.05 22.63 -21.50
C VAL A 210 -11.42 23.26 -21.40
N ASP A 211 -12.37 22.76 -22.17
CA ASP A 211 -13.79 23.14 -22.04
C ASP A 211 -14.50 22.22 -21.03
N PHE A 212 -14.54 22.66 -19.77
CA PHE A 212 -15.22 21.90 -18.69
C PHE A 212 -16.74 21.92 -18.81
N SER A 213 -17.35 22.84 -19.58
CA SER A 213 -18.80 22.94 -19.71
C SER A 213 -19.45 21.73 -20.33
N VAL A 214 -18.69 20.96 -21.11
CA VAL A 214 -19.14 19.74 -21.80
C VAL A 214 -18.76 18.44 -21.05
N LEU A 215 -18.08 18.55 -19.91
CA LEU A 215 -17.62 17.43 -19.10
C LEU A 215 -18.52 17.19 -17.90
N GLU A 216 -18.62 15.93 -17.48
CA GLU A 216 -19.30 15.55 -16.24
C GLU A 216 -18.40 15.85 -15.04
N ALA A 217 -18.91 16.63 -14.09
CA ALA A 217 -18.23 16.88 -12.82
C ALA A 217 -18.50 15.73 -11.85
N GLN A 218 -17.44 15.20 -11.22
CA GLN A 218 -17.52 14.23 -10.15
C GLN A 218 -17.10 14.87 -8.83
N HIS A 219 -18.06 15.12 -7.96
CA HIS A 219 -17.82 15.67 -6.62
C HIS A 219 -17.39 14.58 -5.64
N GLY A 220 -16.70 14.99 -4.58
CA GLY A 220 -16.41 14.15 -3.43
C GLY A 220 -17.69 13.82 -2.63
N ASP A 221 -17.56 12.88 -1.69
CA ASP A 221 -18.67 12.49 -0.81
C ASP A 221 -19.01 13.59 0.19
N ASN A 222 -20.28 13.65 0.59
CA ASN A 222 -20.78 14.52 1.63
C ASN A 222 -21.63 13.67 2.62
N PRO A 223 -21.24 13.59 3.90
CA PRO A 223 -20.08 14.22 4.55
C PRO A 223 -18.74 13.70 4.03
N THR A 224 -17.72 14.57 4.00
CA THR A 224 -16.39 14.22 3.50
C THR A 224 -15.73 13.15 4.39
N PRO A 225 -15.27 12.04 3.83
CA PRO A 225 -14.52 11.03 4.58
C PRO A 225 -13.22 11.58 5.17
N VAL A 226 -12.75 10.97 6.25
CA VAL A 226 -11.44 11.23 6.86
C VAL A 226 -10.60 9.97 6.75
N PHE A 227 -9.34 10.10 6.37
CA PHE A 227 -8.48 8.95 6.15
C PHE A 227 -7.82 8.45 7.44
N SER A 228 -7.16 9.33 8.19
CA SER A 228 -6.44 8.98 9.42
C SER A 228 -7.41 8.76 10.59
N PHE A 229 -7.11 7.76 11.44
CA PHE A 229 -7.78 7.59 12.73
C PHE A 229 -7.54 8.76 13.70
N MET A 230 -6.55 9.62 13.41
CA MET A 230 -6.29 10.87 14.12
C MET A 230 -6.79 12.10 13.37
N GLY A 231 -7.40 11.91 12.20
CA GLY A 231 -7.84 12.99 11.32
C GLY A 231 -9.17 13.63 11.75
N LYS A 232 -9.37 14.83 11.26
CA LYS A 232 -10.62 15.60 11.40
C LYS A 232 -10.94 16.28 10.08
N ARG A 233 -12.24 16.50 9.79
CA ARG A 233 -12.67 17.20 8.56
C ARG A 233 -12.11 18.60 8.45
N GLU A 234 -11.88 19.27 9.58
CA GLU A 234 -11.31 20.62 9.64
C GLU A 234 -9.86 20.67 9.13
N HIS A 235 -9.16 19.53 9.04
CA HIS A 235 -7.84 19.44 8.45
C HIS A 235 -7.87 19.53 6.92
N HIS A 236 -9.01 19.20 6.29
CA HIS A 236 -9.10 19.15 4.83
C HIS A 236 -9.03 20.56 4.22
N PRO A 237 -8.27 20.72 3.12
CA PRO A 237 -8.31 21.94 2.34
C PRO A 237 -9.65 22.07 1.60
N ARG A 238 -9.82 23.16 0.84
CA ARG A 238 -10.97 23.36 -0.03
C ARG A 238 -11.15 22.16 -0.96
N GLN A 239 -12.39 21.66 -1.06
CA GLN A 239 -12.74 20.51 -1.89
C GLN A 239 -13.15 20.99 -3.29
N ILE A 240 -12.68 20.29 -4.32
CA ILE A 240 -13.01 20.54 -5.73
C ILE A 240 -13.39 19.24 -6.44
N PRO A 241 -14.19 19.31 -7.52
CA PRO A 241 -14.52 18.12 -8.29
C PRO A 241 -13.36 17.66 -9.19
N CYS A 242 -13.36 16.38 -9.54
CA CYS A 242 -12.72 15.85 -10.74
C CYS A 242 -13.72 15.88 -11.90
N TYR A 243 -13.25 15.68 -13.12
CA TYR A 243 -14.11 15.63 -14.31
C TYR A 243 -13.91 14.33 -15.07
N ILE A 244 -14.88 13.97 -15.90
CA ILE A 244 -14.87 12.74 -16.67
C ILE A 244 -14.97 13.09 -18.17
N THR A 245 -14.07 12.50 -18.95
CA THR A 245 -14.16 12.41 -20.40
C THR A 245 -13.92 10.98 -20.85
N HIS A 246 -13.93 10.74 -22.14
CA HIS A 246 -13.75 9.41 -22.72
C HIS A 246 -12.88 9.45 -23.96
N THR A 247 -12.14 8.37 -24.19
CA THR A 247 -11.60 8.08 -25.53
C THR A 247 -12.76 7.73 -26.47
N ASN A 248 -12.52 7.77 -27.75
CA ASN A 248 -13.48 7.43 -28.79
C ASN A 248 -12.79 6.71 -29.96
N GLU A 249 -13.54 6.36 -31.00
CA GLU A 249 -13.03 5.65 -32.14
C GLU A 249 -11.85 6.40 -32.83
N ARG A 250 -11.98 7.73 -32.97
CA ARG A 250 -10.88 8.57 -33.51
C ARG A 250 -9.60 8.48 -32.66
N THR A 251 -9.74 8.47 -31.34
CA THR A 251 -8.62 8.26 -30.42
C THR A 251 -7.96 6.91 -30.67
N HIS A 252 -8.77 5.86 -30.78
CA HIS A 252 -8.29 4.49 -30.98
C HIS A 252 -7.61 4.31 -32.36
N ASP A 253 -8.13 4.94 -33.40
CA ASP A 253 -7.53 4.91 -34.75
C ASP A 253 -6.17 5.59 -34.79
N VAL A 254 -6.02 6.74 -34.12
CA VAL A 254 -4.72 7.41 -33.96
C VAL A 254 -3.71 6.49 -33.30
N ILE A 255 -4.12 5.79 -32.24
CA ILE A 255 -3.24 4.85 -31.51
C ILE A 255 -2.85 3.68 -32.41
N ARG A 256 -3.82 3.02 -33.06
CA ARG A 256 -3.57 1.88 -33.95
C ARG A 256 -2.62 2.22 -35.10
N ALA A 257 -2.79 3.40 -35.66
CA ALA A 257 -1.94 3.88 -36.78
C ALA A 257 -0.49 4.20 -36.39
N ASN A 258 -0.16 4.27 -35.10
CA ASN A 258 1.14 4.65 -34.59
C ASN A 258 1.81 3.60 -33.67
N LEU A 259 1.34 2.37 -33.66
CA LEU A 259 1.90 1.31 -32.80
C LEU A 259 3.36 1.01 -33.10
N ASP A 260 3.79 1.13 -34.35
CA ASP A 260 5.17 0.97 -34.78
C ASP A 260 6.12 2.03 -34.17
N ARG A 261 5.55 3.14 -33.70
CA ARG A 261 6.28 4.23 -33.02
C ARG A 261 6.24 4.12 -31.48
N SER A 262 5.59 3.08 -30.94
CA SER A 262 5.57 2.77 -29.52
C SER A 262 6.84 2.00 -29.14
N PRO A 263 7.61 2.43 -28.12
CA PRO A 263 8.81 1.71 -27.69
C PRO A 263 8.49 0.30 -27.15
N MET A 264 7.28 0.07 -26.66
CA MET A 264 6.81 -1.23 -26.21
C MET A 264 6.58 -2.19 -27.38
N TYR A 265 5.82 -1.74 -28.40
CA TYR A 265 5.50 -2.54 -29.58
C TYR A 265 6.67 -2.68 -30.55
N ALA A 266 7.60 -1.74 -30.53
CA ALA A 266 8.87 -1.82 -31.27
C ALA A 266 9.94 -2.71 -30.59
N GLY A 267 9.66 -3.24 -29.40
CA GLY A 267 10.60 -4.11 -28.68
C GLY A 267 11.80 -3.39 -28.06
N ILE A 268 11.74 -2.08 -27.87
CA ILE A 268 12.82 -1.27 -27.26
C ILE A 268 12.75 -1.36 -25.73
N ILE A 269 11.54 -1.43 -25.16
CA ILE A 269 11.32 -1.63 -23.74
C ILE A 269 11.43 -3.14 -23.42
N GLU A 270 12.35 -3.49 -22.53
CA GLU A 270 12.55 -4.85 -22.03
C GLU A 270 11.64 -5.17 -20.83
N GLY A 271 11.32 -4.14 -20.02
CA GLY A 271 10.54 -4.26 -18.80
C GLY A 271 9.07 -4.57 -19.03
N ILE A 272 8.49 -5.42 -18.18
CA ILE A 272 7.06 -5.73 -18.20
C ILE A 272 6.28 -4.61 -17.50
N GLY A 273 5.20 -4.14 -18.14
CA GLY A 273 4.32 -3.11 -17.60
C GLY A 273 3.22 -3.66 -16.68
N PRO A 274 2.56 -2.79 -15.90
CA PRO A 274 1.52 -3.18 -14.95
C PRO A 274 0.23 -3.62 -15.66
N ARG A 275 -0.29 -4.79 -15.28
CA ARG A 275 -1.53 -5.35 -15.82
C ARG A 275 -2.76 -4.47 -15.55
N TYR A 276 -2.80 -3.81 -14.40
CA TYR A 276 -3.97 -3.07 -13.91
C TYR A 276 -3.86 -1.54 -14.05
N CYS A 277 -2.78 -1.05 -14.63
CA CYS A 277 -2.62 0.33 -15.08
C CYS A 277 -1.87 0.32 -16.43
N PRO A 278 -2.44 -0.36 -17.43
CA PRO A 278 -1.79 -0.43 -18.73
C PRO A 278 -1.76 0.95 -19.39
N SER A 279 -0.86 1.14 -20.33
CA SER A 279 -0.89 2.29 -21.23
C SER A 279 -2.19 2.31 -22.04
N ILE A 280 -2.54 3.46 -22.60
CA ILE A 280 -3.74 3.55 -23.43
C ILE A 280 -3.61 2.66 -24.68
N GLU A 281 -2.38 2.51 -25.22
CA GLU A 281 -2.09 1.61 -26.33
C GLU A 281 -2.45 0.17 -25.97
N ASP A 282 -2.05 -0.28 -24.79
CA ASP A 282 -2.37 -1.62 -24.32
C ASP A 282 -3.87 -1.84 -24.12
N LYS A 283 -4.58 -0.83 -23.61
CA LYS A 283 -6.04 -0.91 -23.43
C LYS A 283 -6.76 -1.05 -24.77
N VAL A 284 -6.39 -0.23 -25.72
CA VAL A 284 -7.01 -0.23 -27.07
C VAL A 284 -6.76 -1.56 -27.76
N MET A 285 -5.58 -2.14 -27.60
CA MET A 285 -5.25 -3.42 -28.25
C MET A 285 -5.85 -4.63 -27.53
N ARG A 286 -5.84 -4.65 -26.19
CA ARG A 286 -6.38 -5.75 -25.38
C ARG A 286 -7.91 -5.81 -25.36
N PHE A 287 -8.56 -4.65 -25.46
CA PHE A 287 -10.00 -4.49 -25.42
C PHE A 287 -10.50 -3.86 -26.72
N ALA A 288 -10.10 -4.45 -27.86
CA ALA A 288 -10.36 -3.92 -29.20
C ALA A 288 -11.86 -3.85 -29.54
N ASP A 289 -12.70 -4.57 -28.82
CA ASP A 289 -14.16 -4.56 -28.89
C ASP A 289 -14.82 -3.36 -28.18
N LYS A 290 -14.05 -2.60 -27.41
CA LYS A 290 -14.55 -1.40 -26.70
C LYS A 290 -14.31 -0.14 -27.53
N ASP A 291 -15.37 0.61 -27.75
CA ASP A 291 -15.34 1.86 -28.52
C ASP A 291 -14.86 3.06 -27.70
N SER A 292 -14.78 2.92 -26.36
CA SER A 292 -14.49 4.01 -25.46
C SER A 292 -13.89 3.52 -24.14
N HIS A 293 -12.97 4.32 -23.59
CA HIS A 293 -12.43 4.17 -22.25
C HIS A 293 -12.63 5.46 -21.45
N GLN A 294 -13.07 5.33 -20.22
CA GLN A 294 -13.27 6.45 -19.32
C GLN A 294 -11.93 7.05 -18.89
N ILE A 295 -11.84 8.37 -18.89
CA ILE A 295 -10.67 9.14 -18.48
C ILE A 295 -11.07 10.09 -17.36
N PHE A 296 -10.41 9.99 -16.21
CA PHE A 296 -10.61 10.89 -15.09
C PHE A 296 -9.66 12.07 -15.20
N ILE A 297 -10.23 13.26 -15.19
CA ILE A 297 -9.48 14.51 -15.22
C ILE A 297 -9.29 14.99 -13.79
N GLU A 298 -8.10 14.79 -13.30
CA GLU A 298 -7.74 15.01 -11.90
C GLU A 298 -6.89 16.28 -11.78
N PRO A 299 -7.39 17.34 -11.08
CA PRO A 299 -6.56 18.50 -10.77
C PRO A 299 -5.35 18.10 -9.92
N GLU A 300 -4.19 18.63 -10.22
CA GLU A 300 -2.97 18.35 -9.46
C GLU A 300 -2.78 19.24 -8.22
N GLY A 301 -3.64 20.23 -8.04
CA GLY A 301 -3.65 21.12 -6.88
C GLY A 301 -4.65 22.26 -6.99
N LEU A 302 -4.77 23.00 -5.91
CA LEU A 302 -5.67 24.15 -5.80
C LEU A 302 -5.14 25.42 -6.45
N THR A 303 -3.82 25.53 -6.60
CA THR A 303 -3.10 26.72 -7.09
C THR A 303 -2.35 26.50 -8.39
N THR A 304 -2.59 25.37 -9.06
CA THR A 304 -2.02 25.03 -10.36
C THR A 304 -3.13 24.81 -11.38
N THR A 305 -2.84 25.09 -12.64
CA THR A 305 -3.70 24.76 -13.78
C THR A 305 -3.39 23.37 -14.37
N GLU A 306 -2.42 22.64 -13.80
CA GLU A 306 -2.01 21.34 -14.30
C GLU A 306 -3.05 20.28 -13.97
N LEU A 307 -3.47 19.52 -15.00
CA LEU A 307 -4.40 18.40 -14.89
C LEU A 307 -3.68 17.09 -15.19
N TYR A 308 -4.05 16.06 -14.46
CA TYR A 308 -3.64 14.66 -14.68
C TYR A 308 -4.81 13.88 -15.30
N PRO A 309 -4.75 13.55 -16.61
CA PRO A 309 -5.78 12.75 -17.26
C PRO A 309 -5.54 11.26 -17.01
N ASN A 310 -6.08 10.77 -15.91
CA ASN A 310 -5.91 9.38 -15.47
C ASN A 310 -6.62 8.43 -16.44
N GLY A 311 -5.84 7.56 -17.07
CA GLY A 311 -6.32 6.54 -18.01
C GLY A 311 -5.69 6.60 -19.40
N ILE A 312 -4.97 7.68 -19.73
CA ILE A 312 -4.26 7.82 -21.01
C ILE A 312 -2.73 7.83 -20.87
N SER A 313 -2.19 7.11 -19.89
CA SER A 313 -0.74 6.89 -19.83
C SER A 313 -0.23 6.37 -21.17
N THR A 314 0.83 6.98 -21.68
CA THR A 314 1.35 6.64 -23.00
C THR A 314 2.85 6.95 -23.11
N SER A 315 3.53 6.17 -23.92
CA SER A 315 4.91 6.42 -24.36
C SER A 315 5.03 6.71 -25.86
N LEU A 316 3.90 6.92 -26.54
CA LEU A 316 3.90 7.34 -27.94
C LEU A 316 4.58 8.70 -28.14
N PRO A 317 5.09 9.01 -29.32
CA PRO A 317 5.73 10.29 -29.59
C PRO A 317 4.82 11.48 -29.31
N PHE A 318 5.40 12.63 -29.05
CA PHE A 318 4.66 13.82 -28.62
C PHE A 318 3.58 14.28 -29.62
N ASP A 319 3.88 14.23 -30.93
CA ASP A 319 2.89 14.55 -31.96
C ASP A 319 1.65 13.65 -31.91
N VAL A 320 1.83 12.37 -31.57
CA VAL A 320 0.73 11.41 -31.40
C VAL A 320 0.00 11.69 -30.08
N GLN A 321 0.69 12.05 -29.01
CA GLN A 321 0.07 12.43 -27.75
C GLN A 321 -0.88 13.62 -27.92
N VAL A 322 -0.48 14.63 -28.69
CA VAL A 322 -1.34 15.79 -29.04
C VAL A 322 -2.61 15.34 -29.76
N GLN A 323 -2.48 14.43 -30.73
CA GLN A 323 -3.64 13.91 -31.46
C GLN A 323 -4.58 13.11 -30.55
N ILE A 324 -4.05 12.25 -29.66
CA ILE A 324 -4.82 11.49 -28.68
C ILE A 324 -5.60 12.44 -27.78
N VAL A 325 -4.93 13.40 -27.15
CA VAL A 325 -5.55 14.33 -26.22
C VAL A 325 -6.65 15.15 -26.91
N ARG A 326 -6.37 15.71 -28.07
CA ARG A 326 -7.31 16.57 -28.81
C ARG A 326 -8.46 15.82 -29.48
N SER A 327 -8.41 14.49 -29.52
CA SER A 327 -9.54 13.67 -29.99
C SER A 327 -10.66 13.50 -28.95
N MET A 328 -10.39 13.80 -27.68
CA MET A 328 -11.34 13.62 -26.59
C MET A 328 -12.24 14.86 -26.43
N LYS A 329 -13.51 14.63 -26.06
CA LYS A 329 -14.49 15.68 -25.81
C LYS A 329 -14.02 16.63 -24.70
N GLY A 330 -14.07 17.94 -24.98
CA GLY A 330 -13.63 19.00 -24.08
C GLY A 330 -12.14 19.33 -24.18
N PHE A 331 -11.35 18.53 -24.92
CA PHE A 331 -9.90 18.67 -25.08
C PHE A 331 -9.47 19.05 -26.49
N GLU A 332 -10.38 19.46 -27.33
CA GLU A 332 -10.12 19.75 -28.76
C GLU A 332 -9.03 20.82 -28.97
N ASN A 333 -8.90 21.75 -28.01
CA ASN A 333 -7.89 22.81 -28.01
C ASN A 333 -6.85 22.64 -26.89
N ALA A 334 -6.74 21.46 -26.30
CA ALA A 334 -5.90 21.23 -25.14
C ALA A 334 -4.41 21.50 -25.42
N HIS A 335 -3.76 22.12 -24.45
CA HIS A 335 -2.32 22.33 -24.41
C HIS A 335 -1.68 21.34 -23.43
N ILE A 336 -0.69 20.59 -23.91
CA ILE A 336 0.12 19.69 -23.11
C ILE A 336 1.28 20.46 -22.51
N VAL A 337 1.35 20.55 -21.19
CA VAL A 337 2.44 21.22 -20.46
C VAL A 337 3.62 20.30 -20.17
N ARG A 338 3.38 18.98 -20.12
CA ARG A 338 4.41 17.94 -19.96
C ARG A 338 4.02 16.72 -20.77
N PRO A 339 4.94 16.14 -21.57
CA PRO A 339 4.64 14.91 -22.30
C PRO A 339 4.46 13.73 -21.33
N GLY A 340 3.63 12.77 -21.73
CA GLY A 340 3.61 11.45 -21.14
C GLY A 340 4.87 10.67 -21.50
N TYR A 341 5.24 9.71 -20.66
CA TYR A 341 6.41 8.86 -20.90
C TYR A 341 6.27 7.50 -20.22
N ALA A 342 7.05 6.54 -20.68
CA ALA A 342 7.31 5.31 -19.94
C ALA A 342 8.67 5.41 -19.26
N ILE A 343 8.79 4.77 -18.10
CA ILE A 343 10.05 4.60 -17.39
C ILE A 343 10.31 3.13 -17.13
N GLU A 344 11.50 2.66 -17.50
CA GLU A 344 12.07 1.37 -17.13
C GLU A 344 13.04 1.54 -15.97
N TYR A 345 13.07 0.57 -15.08
CA TYR A 345 13.94 0.57 -13.91
C TYR A 345 14.24 -0.84 -13.45
N ASP A 346 15.35 -0.99 -12.72
CA ASP A 346 15.72 -2.26 -12.10
C ASP A 346 14.84 -2.54 -10.89
N PHE A 347 14.45 -3.81 -10.74
CA PHE A 347 13.89 -4.33 -9.51
C PHE A 347 14.57 -5.64 -9.14
N PHE A 348 14.48 -5.99 -7.86
CA PHE A 348 15.10 -7.19 -7.30
C PHE A 348 14.03 -8.19 -6.95
N ASP A 349 14.29 -9.47 -7.22
CA ASP A 349 13.36 -10.55 -6.93
C ASP A 349 13.05 -10.58 -5.42
N PRO A 350 11.80 -10.29 -5.01
CA PRO A 350 11.46 -10.18 -3.60
C PRO A 350 11.51 -11.51 -2.85
N ARG A 351 11.67 -12.64 -3.54
CA ARG A 351 11.95 -13.94 -2.91
C ARG A 351 13.33 -13.99 -2.25
N ASP A 352 14.21 -13.03 -2.55
CA ASP A 352 15.48 -12.83 -1.86
C ASP A 352 15.35 -12.07 -0.53
N LEU A 353 14.13 -11.75 -0.11
CA LEU A 353 13.81 -11.10 1.15
C LEU A 353 13.22 -12.07 2.17
N LYS A 354 13.56 -11.82 3.44
CA LYS A 354 12.82 -12.33 4.59
C LYS A 354 11.48 -11.59 4.75
N GLN A 355 10.59 -12.10 5.59
CA GLN A 355 9.33 -11.44 5.93
C GLN A 355 9.51 -10.05 6.59
N THR A 356 10.70 -9.78 7.12
CA THR A 356 11.10 -8.49 7.71
C THR A 356 11.59 -7.46 6.70
N TYR A 357 11.59 -7.78 5.40
CA TYR A 357 12.20 -7.01 4.31
C TYR A 357 13.74 -6.97 4.34
N GLU A 358 14.38 -7.64 5.28
CA GLU A 358 15.83 -7.86 5.25
C GLU A 358 16.20 -8.78 4.10
N THR A 359 17.27 -8.47 3.38
CA THR A 359 17.78 -9.36 2.34
C THR A 359 18.36 -10.64 2.95
N LYS A 360 18.19 -11.77 2.26
CA LYS A 360 18.70 -13.07 2.72
C LYS A 360 20.24 -13.18 2.64
N PHE A 361 20.87 -12.39 1.79
CA PHE A 361 22.30 -12.51 1.47
C PHE A 361 23.18 -11.49 2.20
N ILE A 362 22.63 -10.34 2.58
CA ILE A 362 23.38 -9.28 3.25
C ILE A 362 22.62 -8.86 4.50
N HIS A 363 23.20 -9.13 5.65
CA HIS A 363 22.63 -8.80 6.95
C HIS A 363 22.57 -7.29 7.17
N GLY A 364 21.45 -6.82 7.71
CA GLY A 364 21.23 -5.41 7.98
C GLY A 364 20.85 -4.57 6.75
N LEU A 365 20.78 -5.17 5.56
CA LEU A 365 20.31 -4.51 4.34
C LEU A 365 18.85 -4.86 4.07
N PHE A 366 18.00 -3.84 3.96
CA PHE A 366 16.56 -3.92 3.75
C PHE A 366 16.16 -3.25 2.44
N PHE A 367 15.18 -3.82 1.74
CA PHE A 367 14.60 -3.23 0.53
C PHE A 367 13.12 -2.92 0.75
N ALA A 368 12.67 -1.75 0.31
CA ALA A 368 11.26 -1.37 0.38
C ALA A 368 10.82 -0.54 -0.83
N GLY A 369 9.57 -0.76 -1.25
CA GLY A 369 8.95 -0.05 -2.37
C GLY A 369 9.17 -0.74 -3.72
N GLN A 370 9.31 0.05 -4.77
CA GLN A 370 9.38 -0.45 -6.16
C GLN A 370 10.59 -1.34 -6.43
N ILE A 371 11.65 -1.23 -5.67
CA ILE A 371 12.81 -2.13 -5.75
C ILE A 371 12.40 -3.61 -5.57
N ASN A 372 11.28 -3.87 -4.89
CA ASN A 372 10.72 -5.21 -4.66
C ASN A 372 9.69 -5.64 -5.72
N GLY A 373 9.53 -4.88 -6.79
CA GLY A 373 8.61 -5.21 -7.87
C GLY A 373 7.17 -4.78 -7.64
N THR A 374 6.90 -3.90 -6.68
CA THR A 374 5.57 -3.30 -6.48
C THR A 374 5.41 -1.99 -7.25
N THR A 375 4.18 -1.61 -7.54
CA THR A 375 3.81 -0.27 -8.00
C THR A 375 2.65 0.27 -7.17
N GLY A 376 2.82 1.47 -6.66
CA GLY A 376 1.82 2.18 -5.87
C GLY A 376 2.43 2.82 -4.64
N TYR A 377 1.92 4.01 -4.30
CA TYR A 377 2.37 4.78 -3.15
C TYR A 377 2.09 4.05 -1.83
N GLU A 378 0.94 3.40 -1.78
CA GLU A 378 0.42 2.71 -0.60
C GLU A 378 1.23 1.45 -0.29
N GLU A 379 1.57 0.68 -1.32
CA GLU A 379 2.47 -0.47 -1.21
C GLU A 379 3.87 -0.04 -0.77
N ALA A 380 4.36 1.08 -1.30
CA ALA A 380 5.65 1.64 -0.91
C ALA A 380 5.65 2.10 0.56
N ALA A 381 4.61 2.80 0.99
CA ALA A 381 4.46 3.24 2.38
C ALA A 381 4.42 2.07 3.36
N ALA A 382 3.65 1.02 3.06
CA ALA A 382 3.54 -0.18 3.89
C ALA A 382 4.88 -0.91 4.03
N GLN A 383 5.59 -1.11 2.91
CA GLN A 383 6.92 -1.72 2.91
C GLN A 383 7.93 -0.86 3.66
N GLY A 384 7.90 0.45 3.43
CA GLY A 384 8.81 1.39 4.07
C GLY A 384 8.68 1.38 5.59
N LEU A 385 7.45 1.46 6.11
CA LEU A 385 7.18 1.40 7.54
C LEU A 385 7.73 0.10 8.14
N MET A 386 7.45 -1.03 7.52
CA MET A 386 7.88 -2.34 8.00
C MET A 386 9.40 -2.51 7.92
N ALA A 387 10.03 -2.10 6.82
CA ALA A 387 11.48 -2.16 6.66
C ALA A 387 12.20 -1.23 7.66
N GLY A 388 11.71 -0.02 7.85
CA GLY A 388 12.25 0.93 8.83
C GLY A 388 12.15 0.42 10.26
N LEU A 389 10.99 -0.14 10.64
CA LEU A 389 10.81 -0.81 11.92
C LEU A 389 11.80 -1.96 12.13
N ASN A 390 11.91 -2.85 11.16
CA ASN A 390 12.79 -4.01 11.26
C ASN A 390 14.27 -3.63 11.21
N ALA A 391 14.65 -2.60 10.47
CA ALA A 391 16.00 -2.04 10.52
C ALA A 391 16.32 -1.47 11.91
N SER A 392 15.37 -0.80 12.54
CA SER A 392 15.48 -0.34 13.93
C SER A 392 15.64 -1.50 14.91
N LEU A 393 14.84 -2.54 14.80
CA LEU A 393 14.95 -3.73 15.64
C LEU A 393 16.32 -4.43 15.45
N TYR A 394 16.75 -4.58 14.20
CA TYR A 394 18.06 -5.14 13.86
C TYR A 394 19.21 -4.33 14.51
N SER A 395 19.14 -3.01 14.45
CA SER A 395 20.17 -2.14 15.05
C SER A 395 20.28 -2.27 16.57
N GLN A 396 19.23 -2.79 17.21
CA GLN A 396 19.12 -3.04 18.64
C GLN A 396 19.37 -4.52 19.01
N ASP A 397 19.78 -5.35 18.08
CA ASP A 397 19.92 -6.81 18.23
C ASP A 397 18.63 -7.48 18.72
N LYS A 398 17.48 -6.94 18.32
CA LYS A 398 16.15 -7.48 18.63
C LYS A 398 15.62 -8.30 17.46
N GLU A 399 14.77 -9.29 17.78
CA GLU A 399 14.06 -10.06 16.77
C GLU A 399 13.14 -9.17 15.92
N GLY A 400 13.17 -9.36 14.60
CA GLY A 400 12.30 -8.66 13.68
C GLY A 400 10.84 -9.10 13.83
N TRP A 401 9.93 -8.26 13.35
CA TRP A 401 8.50 -8.55 13.37
C TRP A 401 7.86 -8.32 12.00
N SER A 402 6.92 -9.17 11.67
CA SER A 402 6.06 -9.02 10.49
C SER A 402 4.65 -9.51 10.83
N PRO A 403 3.59 -8.82 10.41
CA PRO A 403 2.24 -9.32 10.58
C PRO A 403 1.98 -10.53 9.68
N ARG A 404 1.15 -11.46 10.14
CA ARG A 404 0.70 -12.59 9.33
C ARG A 404 -0.39 -12.16 8.33
N ARG A 405 -0.66 -13.01 7.35
CA ARG A 405 -1.73 -12.81 6.35
C ARG A 405 -3.13 -12.63 6.96
N ASP A 406 -3.40 -13.23 8.10
CA ASP A 406 -4.66 -13.10 8.83
C ASP A 406 -4.76 -11.83 9.67
N GLN A 407 -3.65 -11.12 9.89
CA GLN A 407 -3.58 -9.93 10.73
C GLN A 407 -3.62 -8.62 9.94
N ALA A 408 -3.04 -8.61 8.73
CA ALA A 408 -2.91 -7.39 7.95
C ALA A 408 -2.73 -7.64 6.45
N TYR A 409 -3.20 -6.70 5.62
CA TYR A 409 -2.82 -6.63 4.19
C TYR A 409 -1.32 -6.42 4.01
N MET A 410 -0.65 -5.75 4.93
CA MET A 410 0.82 -5.65 4.94
C MET A 410 1.46 -7.03 5.10
N GLY A 411 0.83 -7.94 5.85
CA GLY A 411 1.26 -9.34 5.95
C GLY A 411 1.03 -10.12 4.65
N VAL A 412 -0.12 -9.92 4.02
CA VAL A 412 -0.41 -10.49 2.69
C VAL A 412 0.62 -10.01 1.66
N LEU A 413 0.95 -8.73 1.67
CA LEU A 413 1.91 -8.11 0.74
C LEU A 413 3.28 -8.77 0.82
N ILE A 414 3.90 -8.81 1.98
CA ILE A 414 5.24 -9.40 2.11
C ILE A 414 5.25 -10.90 1.90
N ASP A 415 4.22 -11.59 2.35
CA ASP A 415 4.12 -13.03 2.13
C ASP A 415 4.01 -13.36 0.63
N ASP A 416 3.14 -12.69 -0.11
CA ASP A 416 3.04 -12.85 -1.57
C ASP A 416 4.38 -12.56 -2.26
N LEU A 417 5.04 -11.47 -1.91
CA LEU A 417 6.31 -11.08 -2.52
C LEU A 417 7.42 -12.10 -2.22
N SER A 418 7.61 -12.47 -0.97
CA SER A 418 8.73 -13.30 -0.54
C SER A 418 8.55 -14.80 -0.87
N THR A 419 7.33 -15.27 -1.07
CA THR A 419 7.03 -16.67 -1.39
C THR A 419 6.82 -16.93 -2.88
N MET A 420 6.02 -16.10 -3.54
CA MET A 420 5.66 -16.27 -4.95
C MET A 420 6.52 -15.43 -5.89
N GLY A 421 7.05 -14.31 -5.39
CA GLY A 421 7.68 -13.31 -6.23
C GLY A 421 6.68 -12.58 -7.12
N THR A 422 7.20 -11.84 -8.08
CA THR A 422 6.36 -11.18 -9.09
C THR A 422 7.06 -11.16 -10.45
N LYS A 423 6.29 -11.39 -11.50
CA LYS A 423 6.76 -11.28 -12.90
C LYS A 423 6.28 -9.98 -13.57
N GLU A 424 5.32 -9.32 -12.95
CA GLU A 424 4.74 -8.04 -13.37
C GLU A 424 4.60 -7.13 -12.14
N PRO A 425 4.48 -5.80 -12.29
CA PRO A 425 4.34 -4.92 -11.14
C PRO A 425 3.20 -5.34 -10.21
N TYR A 426 3.55 -5.69 -8.97
CA TYR A 426 2.59 -6.14 -7.96
C TYR A 426 1.75 -4.98 -7.46
N ARG A 427 0.45 -5.19 -7.35
CA ARG A 427 -0.52 -4.29 -6.74
C ARG A 427 -1.39 -5.01 -5.72
N MET A 428 -1.72 -4.31 -4.64
CA MET A 428 -2.66 -4.81 -3.63
C MET A 428 -4.10 -4.66 -4.11
N PHE A 429 -4.84 -5.76 -4.01
CA PHE A 429 -6.29 -5.83 -4.18
C PHE A 429 -6.89 -6.62 -3.03
N THR A 430 -8.16 -6.36 -2.72
CA THR A 430 -8.87 -7.12 -1.67
C THR A 430 -8.97 -8.60 -2.01
N SER A 431 -8.93 -8.97 -3.30
CA SER A 431 -8.95 -10.37 -3.74
C SER A 431 -7.72 -11.18 -3.35
N ARG A 432 -6.63 -10.53 -2.95
CA ARG A 432 -5.40 -11.20 -2.50
C ARG A 432 -5.50 -11.73 -1.07
N ALA A 433 -6.43 -11.24 -0.27
CA ALA A 433 -6.64 -11.65 1.11
C ALA A 433 -7.72 -12.72 1.21
N GLU A 434 -7.46 -13.74 2.03
CA GLU A 434 -8.40 -14.83 2.34
C GLU A 434 -9.48 -14.38 3.34
N TYR A 435 -9.12 -13.50 4.27
CA TYR A 435 -9.96 -13.11 5.43
C TYR A 435 -10.42 -11.65 5.34
N ARG A 436 -11.08 -11.27 4.23
CA ARG A 436 -11.46 -9.87 3.93
C ARG A 436 -12.35 -9.22 4.97
N LEU A 437 -13.23 -9.99 5.60
CA LEU A 437 -14.13 -9.46 6.62
C LEU A 437 -13.39 -9.09 7.92
N LEU A 438 -12.30 -9.78 8.22
CA LEU A 438 -11.41 -9.43 9.34
C LEU A 438 -10.44 -8.30 8.97
N LEU A 439 -9.97 -8.25 7.72
CA LEU A 439 -9.01 -7.25 7.24
C LEU A 439 -9.71 -6.05 6.61
N ARG A 440 -10.59 -5.39 7.33
CA ARG A 440 -11.29 -4.20 6.83
C ARG A 440 -10.43 -2.94 7.00
N GLU A 441 -10.75 -1.93 6.20
CA GLU A 441 -10.15 -0.60 6.31
C GLU A 441 -10.49 0.04 7.66
N ASP A 442 -11.77 -0.06 8.06
CA ASP A 442 -12.32 0.57 9.25
C ASP A 442 -11.80 0.03 10.59
N ASN A 443 -11.25 -1.17 10.63
CA ASN A 443 -10.76 -1.83 11.85
C ASN A 443 -9.24 -2.00 11.92
N ALA A 444 -8.48 -1.33 11.06
CA ALA A 444 -7.04 -1.49 11.03
C ALA A 444 -6.36 -1.16 12.37
N ASP A 445 -6.85 -0.15 13.08
CA ASP A 445 -6.37 0.21 14.40
C ASP A 445 -6.63 -0.88 15.45
N LEU A 446 -7.81 -1.52 15.42
CA LEU A 446 -8.14 -2.62 16.33
C LEU A 446 -7.25 -3.85 16.13
N ARG A 447 -6.67 -4.01 14.94
CA ARG A 447 -5.77 -5.13 14.61
C ARG A 447 -4.30 -4.85 14.91
N LEU A 448 -3.85 -3.60 14.80
CA LEU A 448 -2.43 -3.25 14.67
C LEU A 448 -1.92 -2.23 15.70
N THR A 449 -2.75 -1.32 16.21
CA THR A 449 -2.27 -0.20 17.04
C THR A 449 -1.68 -0.66 18.37
N GLU A 450 -2.24 -1.68 19.01
CA GLU A 450 -1.68 -2.22 20.26
C GLU A 450 -0.27 -2.77 20.04
N LYS A 451 -0.07 -3.57 18.98
CA LYS A 451 1.26 -4.10 18.62
C LYS A 451 2.22 -2.98 18.22
N ALA A 452 1.75 -1.99 17.50
CA ALA A 452 2.58 -0.84 17.13
C ALA A 452 3.01 -0.01 18.34
N ARG A 453 2.16 0.12 19.36
CA ARG A 453 2.52 0.73 20.65
C ARG A 453 3.60 -0.05 21.38
N GLU A 454 3.46 -1.36 21.44
CA GLU A 454 4.47 -2.26 22.01
C GLU A 454 5.83 -2.12 21.31
N LEU A 455 5.82 -1.95 19.99
CA LEU A 455 7.02 -1.77 19.15
C LEU A 455 7.62 -0.33 19.20
N GLY A 456 6.97 0.61 19.86
CA GLY A 456 7.43 1.98 20.00
C GLY A 456 7.08 2.92 18.86
N LEU A 457 6.18 2.52 17.95
CA LEU A 457 5.78 3.33 16.78
C LEU A 457 4.66 4.34 17.08
N VAL A 458 3.86 4.10 18.10
CA VAL A 458 2.64 4.85 18.42
C VAL A 458 2.90 5.76 19.60
N ASP A 459 2.62 7.06 19.44
CA ASP A 459 2.72 8.07 20.47
C ASP A 459 1.57 8.02 21.49
N ASP A 460 1.68 8.82 22.56
CA ASP A 460 0.70 8.85 23.63
C ASP A 460 -0.66 9.39 23.17
N ALA A 461 -0.70 10.33 22.24
CA ALA A 461 -1.94 10.90 21.73
C ALA A 461 -2.76 9.86 20.94
N ARG A 462 -2.10 9.12 20.05
CA ARG A 462 -2.73 8.04 19.28
C ARG A 462 -3.18 6.89 20.20
N TRP A 463 -2.34 6.55 21.16
CA TRP A 463 -2.66 5.51 22.15
C TRP A 463 -3.87 5.87 23.00
N ALA A 464 -3.97 7.12 23.46
CA ALA A 464 -5.12 7.62 24.20
C ALA A 464 -6.40 7.58 23.36
N ARG A 465 -6.34 8.03 22.09
CA ARG A 465 -7.51 7.98 21.17
C ARG A 465 -7.96 6.54 20.90
N PHE A 466 -7.03 5.64 20.71
CA PHE A 466 -7.31 4.20 20.50
C PHE A 466 -8.02 3.59 21.71
N ASN A 467 -7.51 3.82 22.93
CA ASN A 467 -8.13 3.30 24.15
C ASN A 467 -9.51 3.90 24.37
N GLN A 468 -9.71 5.19 24.11
CA GLN A 468 -11.04 5.82 24.18
C GLN A 468 -12.04 5.16 23.24
N LYS A 469 -11.63 4.85 22.00
CA LYS A 469 -12.48 4.13 21.04
C LYS A 469 -12.87 2.75 21.55
N ILE A 470 -11.92 1.98 22.07
CA ILE A 470 -12.19 0.64 22.64
C ILE A 470 -13.16 0.72 23.79
N ASP A 471 -12.96 1.64 24.72
CA ASP A 471 -13.83 1.85 25.86
C ASP A 471 -15.26 2.24 25.42
N ASN A 472 -15.37 3.14 24.45
CA ASN A 472 -16.65 3.56 23.89
C ASN A 472 -17.39 2.37 23.23
N MET A 473 -16.67 1.55 22.46
CA MET A 473 -17.24 0.35 21.84
C MET A 473 -17.75 -0.66 22.89
N ALA A 474 -16.96 -0.91 23.94
CA ALA A 474 -17.31 -1.86 24.99
C ALA A 474 -18.56 -1.40 25.75
N LYS A 475 -18.59 -0.14 26.17
CA LYS A 475 -19.74 0.46 26.88
C LYS A 475 -21.01 0.43 26.02
N GLU A 476 -20.89 0.77 24.74
CA GLU A 476 -22.05 0.81 23.84
C GLU A 476 -22.58 -0.60 23.52
N ARG A 477 -21.71 -1.57 23.30
CA ARG A 477 -22.13 -2.97 23.13
C ARG A 477 -22.87 -3.50 24.36
N GLN A 478 -22.37 -3.18 25.55
CA GLN A 478 -23.02 -3.54 26.80
C GLN A 478 -24.39 -2.86 26.94
N ARG A 479 -24.46 -1.55 26.69
CA ARG A 479 -25.72 -0.78 26.73
C ARG A 479 -26.77 -1.37 25.79
N LEU A 480 -26.42 -1.68 24.55
CA LEU A 480 -27.32 -2.29 23.58
C LEU A 480 -27.77 -3.71 23.97
N GLN A 481 -26.92 -4.45 24.64
CA GLN A 481 -27.26 -5.79 25.12
C GLN A 481 -28.20 -5.77 26.32
N GLU A 482 -28.07 -4.79 27.21
CA GLU A 482 -28.85 -4.63 28.45
C GLU A 482 -30.15 -3.84 28.26
N THR A 483 -30.26 -3.06 27.19
CA THR A 483 -31.47 -2.27 26.87
C THR A 483 -32.44 -3.09 26.03
N TRP A 484 -33.65 -3.32 26.57
CA TRP A 484 -34.66 -4.15 25.94
C TRP A 484 -35.90 -3.35 25.54
N MET A 485 -36.54 -3.77 24.48
CA MET A 485 -37.90 -3.36 24.08
C MET A 485 -38.81 -4.55 23.99
N ASN A 486 -40.07 -4.36 24.30
CA ASN A 486 -41.14 -5.34 24.11
C ASN A 486 -42.25 -4.73 23.24
N PRO A 487 -43.26 -5.50 22.80
CA PRO A 487 -44.35 -4.99 21.94
C PRO A 487 -45.21 -3.89 22.54
N HIS A 488 -45.04 -3.60 23.83
CA HIS A 488 -45.77 -2.55 24.54
C HIS A 488 -44.87 -1.36 24.95
N SER A 489 -43.59 -1.38 24.58
CA SER A 489 -42.65 -0.31 24.93
C SER A 489 -42.96 0.98 24.19
N VAL A 490 -42.62 2.11 24.83
CA VAL A 490 -42.68 3.44 24.18
C VAL A 490 -41.75 3.42 22.94
N GLY A 491 -42.26 3.88 21.80
CA GLY A 491 -41.51 3.92 20.54
C GLY A 491 -41.61 2.62 19.69
N VAL A 492 -42.37 1.60 20.13
CA VAL A 492 -42.56 0.36 19.37
C VAL A 492 -43.25 0.58 18.02
N GLU A 493 -44.17 1.53 17.94
CA GLU A 493 -44.83 1.90 16.68
C GLU A 493 -43.82 2.46 15.68
N GLN A 494 -42.95 3.37 16.14
CA GLN A 494 -41.83 3.88 15.32
C GLN A 494 -40.89 2.74 14.89
N LEU A 495 -40.51 1.87 15.80
CA LEU A 495 -39.68 0.71 15.46
C LEU A 495 -40.33 -0.18 14.39
N ASN A 496 -41.64 -0.45 14.49
CA ASN A 496 -42.34 -1.30 13.55
C ASN A 496 -42.42 -0.71 12.14
N THR A 497 -42.33 0.62 11.99
CA THR A 497 -42.21 1.25 10.67
C THR A 497 -40.85 1.02 10.02
N LEU A 498 -39.81 0.73 10.81
CA LEU A 498 -38.44 0.47 10.34
C LEU A 498 -38.20 -1.00 10.05
N LEU A 499 -39.00 -1.90 10.64
CA LEU A 499 -38.84 -3.34 10.51
C LEU A 499 -39.67 -3.91 9.37
N LYS A 500 -39.11 -4.88 8.64
CA LYS A 500 -39.86 -5.69 7.64
C LYS A 500 -40.96 -6.54 8.29
N THR A 501 -40.71 -7.01 9.50
CA THR A 501 -41.67 -7.78 10.29
C THR A 501 -41.80 -7.10 11.65
N PRO A 502 -43.02 -6.69 12.03
CA PRO A 502 -43.26 -6.06 13.33
C PRO A 502 -42.73 -6.89 14.52
N MET A 503 -42.41 -6.21 15.60
CA MET A 503 -41.96 -6.84 16.83
C MET A 503 -43.09 -7.69 17.47
N SER A 504 -42.84 -8.97 17.66
CA SER A 504 -43.79 -9.91 18.31
C SER A 504 -43.35 -10.39 19.69
N ARG A 505 -42.11 -10.17 20.04
CA ARG A 505 -41.50 -10.56 21.32
C ARG A 505 -40.48 -9.51 21.75
N GLU A 506 -40.07 -9.53 23.00
CA GLU A 506 -39.00 -8.70 23.49
C GLU A 506 -37.68 -8.96 22.77
N ALA A 507 -36.90 -7.90 22.56
CA ALA A 507 -35.60 -7.96 21.94
C ALA A 507 -34.68 -6.90 22.56
N SER A 508 -33.39 -7.22 22.67
CA SER A 508 -32.37 -6.24 23.05
C SER A 508 -32.02 -5.32 21.87
N GLY A 509 -31.39 -4.18 22.16
CA GLY A 509 -30.85 -3.33 21.11
C GLY A 509 -29.87 -4.07 20.19
N LYS A 510 -29.09 -5.00 20.74
CA LYS A 510 -28.20 -5.88 19.98
C LYS A 510 -28.98 -6.79 19.00
N ASP A 511 -30.10 -7.38 19.45
CA ASP A 511 -30.92 -8.24 18.60
C ASP A 511 -31.60 -7.44 17.46
N LEU A 512 -32.04 -6.24 17.77
CA LEU A 512 -32.61 -5.33 16.78
C LEU A 512 -31.57 -4.90 15.74
N LEU A 513 -30.34 -4.55 16.18
CA LEU A 513 -29.25 -4.14 15.30
C LEU A 513 -28.77 -5.25 14.37
N ARG A 514 -28.95 -6.53 14.74
CA ARG A 514 -28.65 -7.68 13.87
C ARG A 514 -29.54 -7.76 12.63
N ARG A 515 -30.69 -7.12 12.65
CA ARG A 515 -31.61 -7.17 11.50
C ARG A 515 -31.03 -6.37 10.32
N PRO A 516 -31.09 -6.89 9.08
CA PRO A 516 -30.49 -6.23 7.92
C PRO A 516 -30.99 -4.81 7.65
N GLU A 517 -32.27 -4.56 7.91
CA GLU A 517 -32.93 -3.27 7.73
C GLU A 517 -32.59 -2.23 8.79
N MET A 518 -32.08 -2.65 9.96
CA MET A 518 -31.76 -1.76 11.06
C MET A 518 -30.32 -1.31 11.01
N THR A 519 -30.08 -0.01 11.01
CA THR A 519 -28.74 0.59 11.19
C THR A 519 -28.61 1.13 12.63
N TYR A 520 -27.39 1.39 13.07
CA TYR A 520 -27.15 2.01 14.36
C TYR A 520 -27.79 3.39 14.45
N GLU A 521 -27.70 4.17 13.38
CA GLU A 521 -28.33 5.49 13.27
C GLU A 521 -29.85 5.39 13.44
N LEU A 522 -30.52 4.48 12.74
CA LEU A 522 -31.96 4.25 12.87
C LEU A 522 -32.34 3.78 14.28
N LEU A 523 -31.58 2.84 14.85
CA LEU A 523 -31.83 2.32 16.19
C LEU A 523 -31.79 3.42 17.23
N THR A 524 -30.83 4.33 17.15
CA THR A 524 -30.65 5.41 18.12
C THR A 524 -31.61 6.60 17.94
N THR A 525 -32.47 6.57 16.90
CA THR A 525 -33.64 7.49 16.83
C THR A 525 -34.76 7.07 17.77
N LEU A 526 -34.77 5.83 18.23
CA LEU A 526 -35.79 5.32 19.16
C LEU A 526 -35.51 5.82 20.58
N PRO A 527 -36.53 6.27 21.32
CA PRO A 527 -36.34 6.81 22.66
C PRO A 527 -35.59 5.92 23.64
N ALA A 528 -35.76 4.56 23.51
CA ALA A 528 -35.12 3.61 24.39
C ALA A 528 -33.59 3.50 24.15
N PHE A 529 -33.13 3.83 22.96
CA PHE A 529 -31.72 3.69 22.54
C PHE A 529 -31.01 5.03 22.30
N ALA A 530 -31.72 6.16 22.44
CA ALA A 530 -31.11 7.48 22.38
C ALA A 530 -30.35 7.81 23.69
N PRO A 531 -29.32 8.68 23.63
CA PRO A 531 -28.72 9.24 22.41
C PRO A 531 -27.76 8.28 21.69
N ALA A 532 -27.42 8.59 20.43
CA ALA A 532 -26.36 7.93 19.73
C ALA A 532 -25.00 8.24 20.38
N LEU A 533 -24.06 7.32 20.23
CA LEU A 533 -22.66 7.53 20.62
C LEU A 533 -22.04 8.64 19.78
N GLU A 534 -21.38 9.61 20.41
CA GLU A 534 -20.72 10.72 19.70
C GLU A 534 -19.52 10.25 18.87
N ASP A 535 -18.84 9.20 19.33
CA ASP A 535 -17.72 8.57 18.61
C ASP A 535 -18.25 7.74 17.44
N ALA A 536 -18.34 8.37 16.27
CA ALA A 536 -18.87 7.74 15.05
C ALA A 536 -18.08 6.49 14.60
N GLU A 537 -16.77 6.48 14.79
CA GLU A 537 -15.94 5.31 14.46
C GLU A 537 -16.24 4.14 15.40
N ALA A 538 -16.41 4.39 16.69
CA ALA A 538 -16.81 3.36 17.66
C ALA A 538 -18.22 2.83 17.36
N ALA A 539 -19.16 3.71 17.02
CA ALA A 539 -20.52 3.35 16.64
C ALA A 539 -20.55 2.46 15.39
N GLU A 540 -19.78 2.78 14.36
CA GLU A 540 -19.65 1.96 13.14
C GLU A 540 -19.09 0.57 13.47
N GLN A 541 -18.07 0.48 14.31
CA GLN A 541 -17.51 -0.81 14.74
C GLN A 541 -18.51 -1.66 15.50
N VAL A 542 -19.30 -1.05 16.39
CA VAL A 542 -20.36 -1.77 17.11
C VAL A 542 -21.40 -2.34 16.14
N GLU A 543 -21.85 -1.57 15.17
CA GLU A 543 -22.78 -2.03 14.13
C GLU A 543 -22.20 -3.21 13.34
N ILE A 544 -20.99 -3.06 12.80
CA ILE A 544 -20.35 -4.10 11.98
C ILE A 544 -20.13 -5.39 12.80
N GLN A 545 -19.61 -5.28 14.01
CA GLN A 545 -19.36 -6.44 14.87
C GLN A 545 -20.65 -7.17 15.21
N VAL A 546 -21.73 -6.46 15.52
CA VAL A 546 -23.03 -7.05 15.84
C VAL A 546 -23.64 -7.78 14.62
N LYS A 547 -23.61 -7.14 13.45
CA LYS A 547 -24.19 -7.69 12.22
C LYS A 547 -23.44 -8.90 11.68
N TYR A 548 -22.12 -8.90 11.77
CA TYR A 548 -21.26 -9.91 11.16
C TYR A 548 -20.65 -10.91 12.17
N ASP A 549 -21.10 -10.91 13.42
CA ASP A 549 -20.58 -11.73 14.52
C ASP A 549 -20.37 -13.20 14.12
N GLY A 550 -21.39 -13.84 13.57
CA GLY A 550 -21.31 -15.26 13.16
C GLY A 550 -20.35 -15.54 11.99
N TYR A 551 -20.16 -14.55 11.08
CA TYR A 551 -19.20 -14.68 9.98
C TYR A 551 -17.77 -14.45 10.48
N ILE A 552 -17.57 -13.49 11.37
CA ILE A 552 -16.28 -13.20 12.00
C ILE A 552 -15.82 -14.42 12.79
N GLN A 553 -16.69 -15.02 13.61
CA GLN A 553 -16.35 -16.21 14.40
C GLN A 553 -15.92 -17.38 13.50
N ARG A 554 -16.63 -17.63 12.41
CA ARG A 554 -16.26 -18.69 11.45
C ARG A 554 -14.88 -18.45 10.84
N GLN A 555 -14.54 -17.23 10.46
CA GLN A 555 -13.20 -16.91 9.94
C GLN A 555 -12.13 -17.10 11.01
N GLN A 556 -12.39 -16.73 12.26
CA GLN A 556 -11.47 -16.97 13.37
C GLN A 556 -11.21 -18.46 13.59
N ASP A 557 -12.25 -19.29 13.56
CA ASP A 557 -12.13 -20.75 13.68
C ASP A 557 -11.31 -21.37 12.53
N GLU A 558 -11.46 -20.84 11.31
CA GLU A 558 -10.66 -21.24 10.15
C GLU A 558 -9.19 -20.85 10.31
N ILE A 559 -8.93 -19.65 10.81
CA ILE A 559 -7.57 -19.17 11.11
C ILE A 559 -6.90 -20.05 12.15
N GLU A 560 -7.56 -20.35 13.26
CA GLU A 560 -7.02 -21.20 14.31
C GLU A 560 -6.64 -22.59 13.79
N LYS A 561 -7.46 -23.18 12.92
CA LYS A 561 -7.14 -24.44 12.26
C LYS A 561 -5.91 -24.33 11.35
N SER A 562 -5.79 -23.24 10.61
CA SER A 562 -4.68 -23.01 9.68
C SER A 562 -3.36 -22.72 10.41
N LEU A 563 -3.43 -22.06 11.58
CA LEU A 563 -2.25 -21.67 12.36
C LEU A 563 -1.53 -22.84 13.05
N ARG A 564 -2.13 -24.02 13.16
CA ARG A 564 -1.52 -25.16 13.87
C ARG A 564 -0.12 -25.52 13.35
N HIS A 565 0.16 -25.29 12.07
CA HIS A 565 1.45 -25.56 11.44
C HIS A 565 2.12 -24.33 10.85
N GLU A 566 1.46 -23.16 10.90
CA GLU A 566 1.95 -21.91 10.29
C GLU A 566 3.32 -21.50 10.82
N HIS A 567 3.51 -21.63 12.14
CA HIS A 567 4.72 -21.19 12.84
C HIS A 567 5.77 -22.28 13.03
N THR A 568 5.53 -23.50 12.53
CA THR A 568 6.53 -24.56 12.61
C THR A 568 7.78 -24.14 11.82
N LYS A 569 8.87 -23.85 12.53
CA LYS A 569 10.12 -23.37 11.93
C LYS A 569 10.79 -24.42 11.06
N LEU A 570 11.31 -23.99 9.94
CA LEU A 570 12.19 -24.76 9.09
C LEU A 570 13.64 -24.32 9.35
N PRO A 571 14.56 -25.22 9.71
CA PRO A 571 15.96 -24.86 9.91
C PRO A 571 16.56 -24.25 8.63
N ALA A 572 17.31 -23.14 8.76
CA ALA A 572 17.90 -22.44 7.62
C ALA A 572 18.90 -23.34 6.86
N GLU A 573 19.53 -24.27 7.57
CA GLU A 573 20.53 -25.22 7.04
C GLU A 573 19.89 -26.50 6.47
N LEU A 574 18.56 -26.62 6.49
CA LEU A 574 17.88 -27.82 6.00
C LEU A 574 18.14 -28.01 4.51
N ASP A 575 18.83 -29.10 4.16
CA ASP A 575 18.96 -29.54 2.79
C ASP A 575 17.76 -30.42 2.41
N TYR A 576 16.86 -29.85 1.61
CA TYR A 576 15.64 -30.53 1.19
C TYR A 576 15.89 -31.77 0.32
N LYS A 577 17.11 -31.96 -0.21
CA LYS A 577 17.51 -33.22 -0.89
C LYS A 577 17.53 -34.42 0.04
N GLN A 578 17.70 -34.18 1.34
CA GLN A 578 17.72 -35.24 2.37
C GLN A 578 16.32 -35.66 2.81
N VAL A 579 15.28 -34.90 2.43
CA VAL A 579 13.89 -35.20 2.77
C VAL A 579 13.32 -36.22 1.77
N LYS A 580 13.30 -37.50 2.19
CA LYS A 580 12.82 -38.59 1.34
C LYS A 580 11.33 -38.43 1.03
N GLY A 581 10.96 -38.54 -0.25
CA GLY A 581 9.57 -38.50 -0.71
C GLY A 581 9.17 -37.17 -1.37
N LEU A 582 10.01 -36.13 -1.32
CA LEU A 582 9.80 -34.92 -2.09
C LEU A 582 10.15 -35.12 -3.57
N SER A 583 9.36 -34.52 -4.47
CA SER A 583 9.72 -34.51 -5.90
C SER A 583 10.92 -33.57 -6.15
N ASN A 584 11.64 -33.80 -7.24
CA ASN A 584 12.78 -32.94 -7.62
C ASN A 584 12.37 -31.48 -7.79
N GLU A 585 11.19 -31.22 -8.33
CA GLU A 585 10.65 -29.87 -8.48
C GLU A 585 10.45 -29.16 -7.12
N VAL A 586 9.84 -29.87 -6.16
CA VAL A 586 9.61 -29.37 -4.80
C VAL A 586 10.95 -29.10 -4.11
N VAL A 587 11.91 -30.01 -4.21
CA VAL A 587 13.26 -29.82 -3.64
C VAL A 587 13.95 -28.59 -4.20
N LEU A 588 13.89 -28.38 -5.53
CA LEU A 588 14.49 -27.21 -6.16
C LEU A 588 13.84 -25.91 -5.67
N LYS A 589 12.50 -25.88 -5.60
CA LYS A 589 11.75 -24.71 -5.14
C LYS A 589 12.03 -24.37 -3.68
N LEU A 590 12.05 -25.36 -2.81
CA LEU A 590 12.31 -25.16 -1.37
C LEU A 590 13.77 -24.71 -1.13
N ASN A 591 14.74 -25.29 -1.83
CA ASN A 591 16.14 -24.87 -1.73
C ASN A 591 16.37 -23.45 -2.28
N ALA A 592 15.62 -23.05 -3.32
CA ALA A 592 15.69 -21.70 -3.87
C ALA A 592 15.02 -20.65 -2.97
N ALA A 593 13.87 -20.99 -2.40
CA ALA A 593 13.09 -20.07 -1.57
C ALA A 593 13.54 -19.99 -0.12
N LYS A 594 14.12 -21.08 0.43
CA LYS A 594 14.54 -21.22 1.84
C LYS A 594 13.48 -20.68 2.81
N PRO A 595 12.25 -21.22 2.79
CA PRO A 595 11.18 -20.71 3.63
C PRO A 595 11.50 -20.88 5.12
N GLU A 596 11.16 -19.89 5.92
CA GLU A 596 11.44 -19.86 7.36
C GLU A 596 10.48 -20.75 8.17
N THR A 597 9.26 -20.99 7.64
CA THR A 597 8.23 -21.81 8.31
C THR A 597 7.51 -22.73 7.32
N ILE A 598 6.85 -23.74 7.89
CA ILE A 598 5.95 -24.64 7.13
C ILE A 598 4.81 -23.84 6.45
N GLY A 599 4.26 -22.85 7.14
CA GLY A 599 3.23 -21.98 6.55
C GLY A 599 3.71 -21.26 5.29
N ILE A 600 4.90 -20.65 5.34
CA ILE A 600 5.53 -20.02 4.17
C ILE A 600 5.78 -21.05 3.08
N ALA A 601 6.33 -22.21 3.43
CA ALA A 601 6.58 -23.29 2.47
C ALA A 601 5.30 -23.73 1.74
N SER A 602 4.18 -23.82 2.43
CA SER A 602 2.89 -24.25 1.88
C SER A 602 2.33 -23.29 0.81
N ARG A 603 2.72 -22.01 0.83
CA ARG A 603 2.27 -20.97 -0.10
C ARG A 603 3.16 -20.79 -1.33
N ILE A 604 4.31 -21.45 -1.36
CA ILE A 604 5.18 -21.44 -2.54
C ILE A 604 4.49 -22.17 -3.70
N SER A 605 4.40 -21.52 -4.84
CA SER A 605 3.74 -22.08 -6.03
C SER A 605 4.32 -23.46 -6.44
N GLY A 606 3.45 -24.48 -6.49
CA GLY A 606 3.83 -25.86 -6.81
C GLY A 606 4.24 -26.72 -5.62
N ILE A 607 4.19 -26.20 -4.40
CA ILE A 607 4.26 -27.02 -3.19
C ILE A 607 2.88 -27.56 -2.86
N THR A 608 2.79 -28.88 -2.75
CA THR A 608 1.51 -29.57 -2.51
C THR A 608 1.30 -29.85 -1.01
N PRO A 609 0.03 -30.04 -0.55
CA PRO A 609 -0.23 -30.50 0.81
C PRO A 609 0.48 -31.80 1.18
N ALA A 610 0.68 -32.70 0.22
CA ALA A 610 1.44 -33.93 0.41
C ALA A 610 2.93 -33.64 0.72
N ALA A 611 3.53 -32.69 0.02
CA ALA A 611 4.92 -32.27 0.29
C ALA A 611 5.05 -31.67 1.70
N ILE A 612 4.08 -30.86 2.14
CA ILE A 612 4.05 -30.31 3.50
C ILE A 612 3.95 -31.42 4.55
N SER A 613 3.09 -32.40 4.34
CA SER A 613 2.98 -33.56 5.23
C SER A 613 4.30 -34.33 5.35
N ILE A 614 5.01 -34.51 4.23
CA ILE A 614 6.34 -35.17 4.21
C ILE A 614 7.36 -34.34 5.01
N LEU A 615 7.38 -33.03 4.86
CA LEU A 615 8.24 -32.13 5.63
C LEU A 615 7.97 -32.23 7.13
N LEU A 616 6.71 -32.19 7.54
CA LEU A 616 6.32 -32.34 8.95
C LEU A 616 6.77 -33.67 9.55
N VAL A 617 6.60 -34.77 8.80
CA VAL A 617 7.08 -36.11 9.21
C VAL A 617 8.60 -36.13 9.34
N HIS A 618 9.31 -35.51 8.40
CA HIS A 618 10.77 -35.40 8.46
C HIS A 618 11.24 -34.63 9.69
N LEU A 619 10.67 -33.45 9.95
CA LEU A 619 11.00 -32.63 11.11
C LEU A 619 10.73 -33.38 12.43
N LYS A 620 9.59 -34.07 12.51
CA LYS A 620 9.24 -34.90 13.68
C LYS A 620 10.25 -36.01 13.91
N LYS A 621 10.61 -36.74 12.84
CA LYS A 621 11.56 -37.87 12.91
C LYS A 621 12.96 -37.45 13.37
N HIS A 622 13.39 -36.24 13.02
CA HIS A 622 14.72 -35.71 13.35
C HIS A 622 14.73 -34.86 14.62
N GLY A 623 13.63 -34.81 15.38
CA GLY A 623 13.56 -34.06 16.64
C GLY A 623 13.64 -32.54 16.48
N MET A 624 13.34 -32.03 15.28
CA MET A 624 13.41 -30.60 14.94
C MET A 624 12.12 -29.83 15.29
N LEU A 625 11.07 -30.52 15.72
CA LEU A 625 9.82 -29.91 16.22
C LEU A 625 9.94 -29.65 17.72
N LYS A 626 9.56 -28.42 18.15
CA LYS A 626 9.44 -28.12 19.59
C LYS A 626 8.33 -28.95 20.22
N LYS A 627 8.51 -29.37 21.51
CA LYS A 627 7.46 -30.03 22.28
C LYS A 627 6.23 -29.12 22.34
N GLY A 628 5.11 -29.55 21.71
CA GLY A 628 3.85 -28.80 21.58
C GLY A 628 3.40 -28.56 20.12
N GLU A 629 4.30 -28.70 19.15
CA GLU A 629 3.98 -28.57 17.71
C GLU A 629 3.69 -29.94 17.04
N ALA A 630 3.69 -31.00 17.81
CA ALA A 630 3.63 -32.39 17.32
C ALA A 630 2.23 -33.04 17.37
N ALA A 631 1.15 -32.25 17.53
CA ALA A 631 -0.22 -32.79 17.60
C ALA A 631 -1.09 -32.39 16.42
#